data_51d7655a060cd9dafabfa7aee51475a1
#
_entry.id   51d7655a060cd9dafabfa7aee51475a1
#
_cell.length_a   1.000
_cell.length_b   1.000
_cell.length_c   1.000
_cell.angle_alpha   90.00
_cell.angle_beta   90.00
_cell.angle_gamma   90.00
#
_symmetry.space_group_name_H-M   'P 1'
#
loop_
_entity.id
_entity.type
_entity.pdbx_description
1 polymer ?
#
loop_
_entity_poly.entity_id
_entity_poly.type
_entity_poly.pdbx_seq_one_letter_code
_entity_poly.pdbx_strand_id
1 'polypeptide(L)'
;MQVRTLVVGILALGLLVGVAGLAQVTAGSTAQFTVPTLIRLSLSTSTINFGALTEGDYDAGGKTVLSAQGIQIWSNKSWALSVAADASTWTGPWAKPSTDLLFQAGTADGRVSSYADTFTALTTGAKKVAEGTRGGNIQLSMDFQVLVSWENDPAGDYSLAFTYTLTAP
;
A
#
# COMPACT_ATOMS: atom_id res chain seq x y z
N MET A 1 31.46 -55.50 35.90
CA MET A 1 32.65 -56.21 35.55
C MET A 1 33.09 -55.81 34.17
N GLN A 2 34.13 -54.96 34.10
CA GLN A 2 34.63 -54.35 32.86
C GLN A 2 35.71 -55.23 32.28
N VAL A 3 35.62 -55.54 31.00
CA VAL A 3 36.70 -56.12 30.24
C VAL A 3 37.29 -55.08 29.30
N ARG A 4 38.53 -54.67 29.65
CA ARG A 4 39.35 -53.80 28.79
C ARG A 4 40.14 -54.67 27.84
N THR A 5 39.90 -54.56 26.55
CA THR A 5 40.75 -55.21 25.55
C THR A 5 41.80 -54.23 25.09
N LEU A 6 43.05 -54.50 25.42
CA LEU A 6 44.25 -53.81 24.98
C LEU A 6 44.69 -54.41 23.65
N VAL A 7 44.66 -53.63 22.55
CA VAL A 7 45.26 -54.10 21.29
C VAL A 7 46.58 -53.36 21.09
N VAL A 8 47.65 -54.11 21.16
CA VAL A 8 49.01 -53.66 20.86
C VAL A 8 49.22 -53.70 19.35
N GLY A 9 49.39 -52.55 18.74
CA GLY A 9 49.63 -52.43 17.30
C GLY A 9 51.12 -52.55 16.96
N ILE A 10 51.43 -53.28 15.94
CA ILE A 10 52.74 -53.52 15.36
C ILE A 10 53.20 -52.29 14.55
N LEU A 11 54.41 -51.84 14.87
CA LEU A 11 55.09 -50.70 14.20
C LEU A 11 55.67 -51.26 12.86
N ALA A 12 55.06 -50.92 11.73
CA ALA A 12 55.60 -51.07 10.38
C ALA A 12 56.17 -49.74 9.92
N LEU A 13 57.48 -49.58 9.89
CA LEU A 13 58.19 -48.40 9.38
C LEU A 13 58.21 -48.46 7.86
N GLY A 14 57.18 -47.88 7.26
CA GLY A 14 57.10 -47.62 5.83
C GLY A 14 57.37 -46.14 5.53
N LEU A 15 58.53 -45.84 4.91
CA LEU A 15 58.84 -44.47 4.43
C LEU A 15 57.98 -44.17 3.21
N LEU A 16 56.77 -43.63 3.44
CA LEU A 16 55.92 -43.09 2.42
C LEU A 16 56.14 -41.57 2.43
N VAL A 17 56.71 -41.08 1.33
CA VAL A 17 56.66 -39.63 1.01
C VAL A 17 55.18 -39.29 0.74
N GLY A 18 54.47 -38.99 1.82
CA GLY A 18 53.11 -38.56 1.77
C GLY A 18 53.07 -37.09 1.36
N VAL A 19 52.52 -36.81 0.18
CA VAL A 19 52.01 -35.46 -0.11
C VAL A 19 51.10 -35.09 1.04
N ALA A 20 51.48 -34.08 1.84
CA ALA A 20 50.64 -33.55 2.89
C ALA A 20 49.40 -32.90 2.23
N GLY A 21 48.39 -33.72 1.97
CA GLY A 21 47.07 -33.24 1.62
C GLY A 21 46.54 -32.43 2.80
N LEU A 22 46.34 -31.12 2.59
CA LEU A 22 45.65 -30.27 3.56
C LEU A 22 44.26 -30.85 3.81
N ALA A 23 44.05 -31.47 4.94
CA ALA A 23 42.72 -31.92 5.34
C ALA A 23 41.87 -30.66 5.56
N GLN A 24 40.99 -30.37 4.63
CA GLN A 24 40.01 -29.31 4.80
C GLN A 24 38.85 -29.84 5.62
N VAL A 25 38.63 -29.23 6.79
CA VAL A 25 37.44 -29.51 7.60
C VAL A 25 36.45 -28.36 7.35
N THR A 26 35.27 -28.68 6.82
CA THR A 26 34.19 -27.74 6.64
C THR A 26 33.09 -28.04 7.64
N ALA A 27 32.57 -27.00 8.28
CA ALA A 27 31.38 -27.06 9.11
C ALA A 27 30.30 -26.17 8.50
N GLY A 28 29.10 -26.70 8.34
CA GLY A 28 27.95 -25.99 7.83
C GLY A 28 27.06 -25.52 9.00
N SER A 29 26.47 -24.30 8.85
CA SER A 29 25.44 -23.83 9.74
C SER A 29 24.27 -23.29 8.90
N THR A 30 23.06 -23.35 9.45
CA THR A 30 21.83 -22.87 8.79
C THR A 30 21.29 -21.70 9.60
N ALA A 31 21.02 -20.56 8.92
CA ALA A 31 20.28 -19.44 9.48
C ALA A 31 18.83 -19.50 8.97
N GLN A 32 17.86 -19.31 9.85
CA GLN A 32 16.44 -19.34 9.52
C GLN A 32 15.75 -18.10 10.11
N PHE A 33 14.80 -17.54 9.35
CA PHE A 33 13.92 -16.47 9.82
C PHE A 33 12.58 -16.53 9.10
N THR A 34 11.55 -15.94 9.70
CA THR A 34 10.21 -15.84 9.13
C THR A 34 9.89 -14.36 8.88
N VAL A 35 9.39 -14.07 7.68
CA VAL A 35 8.90 -12.74 7.33
C VAL A 35 7.38 -12.76 7.32
N PRO A 36 6.71 -12.08 8.26
CA PRO A 36 5.25 -11.93 8.23
C PRO A 36 4.81 -11.01 7.10
N THR A 37 3.52 -11.01 6.76
CA THR A 37 2.94 -9.99 5.87
C THR A 37 2.96 -8.64 6.57
N LEU A 38 3.58 -7.65 5.92
CA LEU A 38 3.72 -6.29 6.42
C LEU A 38 3.16 -5.32 5.39
N ILE A 39 2.18 -4.51 5.80
CA ILE A 39 1.60 -3.44 4.99
C ILE A 39 1.52 -2.15 5.80
N ARG A 40 1.68 -1.02 5.13
CA ARG A 40 1.53 0.31 5.71
C ARG A 40 0.98 1.28 4.68
N LEU A 41 0.03 2.11 5.10
CA LEU A 41 -0.56 3.19 4.34
C LEU A 41 -0.26 4.52 5.04
N SER A 42 0.09 5.54 4.27
CA SER A 42 0.27 6.91 4.76
C SER A 42 -0.35 7.89 3.77
N LEU A 43 -1.02 8.90 4.28
CA LEU A 43 -1.61 9.99 3.51
C LEU A 43 -0.83 11.27 3.76
N SER A 44 -0.63 12.10 2.74
CA SER A 44 0.04 13.41 2.87
C SER A 44 -0.81 14.43 3.62
N THR A 45 -2.12 14.28 3.57
CA THR A 45 -3.10 15.09 4.31
C THR A 45 -4.30 14.24 4.67
N SER A 46 -4.97 14.57 5.76
CA SER A 46 -6.23 13.95 6.18
C SER A 46 -7.47 14.71 5.70
N THR A 47 -7.28 15.86 5.03
CA THR A 47 -8.38 16.71 4.59
C THR A 47 -8.17 17.12 3.14
N ILE A 48 -9.20 16.96 2.32
CA ILE A 48 -9.27 17.51 0.98
C ILE A 48 -10.08 18.82 1.08
N ASN A 49 -9.44 19.93 0.78
CA ASN A 49 -10.08 21.24 0.88
C ASN A 49 -10.33 21.80 -0.53
N PHE A 50 -11.60 21.94 -0.89
CA PHE A 50 -12.01 22.58 -2.13
C PHE A 50 -12.02 24.11 -2.03
N GLY A 51 -11.89 24.67 -0.81
CA GLY A 51 -12.03 26.11 -0.55
C GLY A 51 -13.45 26.62 -0.78
N ALA A 52 -13.61 27.93 -0.79
CA ALA A 52 -14.88 28.52 -1.17
C ALA A 52 -15.15 28.30 -2.67
N LEU A 53 -16.37 27.89 -2.99
CA LEU A 53 -16.82 27.75 -4.36
C LEU A 53 -17.21 29.14 -4.94
N THR A 54 -16.96 29.31 -6.22
CA THR A 54 -17.26 30.53 -6.97
C THR A 54 -18.47 30.31 -7.89
N GLU A 55 -19.05 31.38 -8.42
CA GLU A 55 -20.06 31.34 -9.47
C GLU A 55 -19.59 30.47 -10.66
N GLY A 56 -18.32 30.65 -11.09
CA GLY A 56 -17.75 29.84 -12.18
C GLY A 56 -17.67 28.34 -11.89
N ASP A 57 -17.50 27.94 -10.62
CA ASP A 57 -17.52 26.52 -10.23
C ASP A 57 -18.94 25.93 -10.37
N TYR A 58 -19.97 26.73 -10.04
CA TYR A 58 -21.37 26.34 -10.24
C TYR A 58 -21.75 26.26 -11.72
N ASP A 59 -21.32 27.25 -12.52
CA ASP A 59 -21.56 27.26 -13.97
C ASP A 59 -20.86 26.09 -14.68
N ALA A 60 -19.69 25.68 -14.15
CA ALA A 60 -18.96 24.50 -14.62
C ALA A 60 -19.53 23.17 -14.10
N GLY A 61 -20.49 23.20 -13.17
CA GLY A 61 -21.09 22.01 -12.57
C GLY A 61 -20.18 21.30 -11.55
N GLY A 62 -19.09 21.93 -11.09
CA GLY A 62 -18.20 21.33 -10.11
C GLY A 62 -16.83 21.98 -10.01
N LYS A 63 -16.06 21.56 -9.02
CA LYS A 63 -14.69 22.01 -8.78
C LYS A 63 -13.75 20.84 -8.64
N THR A 64 -12.63 20.87 -9.35
CA THR A 64 -11.58 19.85 -9.31
C THR A 64 -10.34 20.38 -8.58
N VAL A 65 -9.75 19.53 -7.73
CA VAL A 65 -8.45 19.76 -7.10
C VAL A 65 -7.52 18.63 -7.52
N LEU A 66 -6.52 18.98 -8.31
CA LEU A 66 -5.51 18.04 -8.79
C LEU A 66 -4.44 17.81 -7.72
N SER A 67 -3.91 16.59 -7.65
CA SER A 67 -2.90 16.18 -6.67
C SER A 67 -3.26 16.57 -5.23
N ALA A 68 -4.56 16.52 -4.91
CA ALA A 68 -5.11 16.98 -3.64
C ALA A 68 -4.58 16.15 -2.45
N GLN A 69 -4.22 14.89 -2.71
CA GLN A 69 -3.71 14.00 -1.68
C GLN A 69 -2.65 13.04 -2.25
N GLY A 70 -1.51 12.95 -1.57
CA GLY A 70 -0.50 11.94 -1.83
C GLY A 70 -0.75 10.70 -0.96
N ILE A 71 -0.64 9.53 -1.56
CA ILE A 71 -0.72 8.23 -0.88
C ILE A 71 0.64 7.55 -0.98
N GLN A 72 1.12 7.02 0.15
CA GLN A 72 2.34 6.22 0.20
C GLN A 72 2.02 4.84 0.76
N ILE A 73 2.49 3.81 0.07
CA ILE A 73 2.24 2.41 0.40
C ILE A 73 3.56 1.67 0.58
N TRP A 74 3.64 0.85 1.62
CA TRP A 74 4.70 -0.15 1.83
C TRP A 74 4.02 -1.50 1.96
N SER A 75 4.45 -2.47 1.16
CA SER A 75 3.95 -3.84 1.22
C SER A 75 5.03 -4.83 0.80
N ASN A 76 5.21 -5.90 1.55
CA ASN A 76 6.08 -7.01 1.17
C ASN A 76 5.35 -8.09 0.36
N LYS A 77 4.07 -7.86 0.01
CA LYS A 77 3.23 -8.66 -0.90
C LYS A 77 2.58 -7.78 -1.96
N SER A 78 1.91 -8.37 -2.93
CA SER A 78 0.95 -7.66 -3.79
C SER A 78 -0.15 -7.07 -2.91
N TRP A 79 -0.69 -5.93 -3.32
CA TRP A 79 -1.64 -5.15 -2.52
C TRP A 79 -2.76 -4.60 -3.39
N ALA A 80 -3.87 -4.27 -2.75
CA ALA A 80 -4.98 -3.53 -3.33
C ALA A 80 -5.41 -2.42 -2.36
N LEU A 81 -5.71 -1.25 -2.92
CA LEU A 81 -6.22 -0.08 -2.21
C LEU A 81 -7.64 0.20 -2.69
N SER A 82 -8.55 0.38 -1.76
CA SER A 82 -9.93 0.81 -2.01
C SER A 82 -10.28 2.03 -1.17
N VAL A 83 -11.36 2.72 -1.54
CA VAL A 83 -11.92 3.87 -0.82
C VAL A 83 -13.44 3.71 -0.73
N ALA A 84 -14.02 4.15 0.38
CA ALA A 84 -15.47 4.21 0.58
C ALA A 84 -15.84 5.47 1.34
N ALA A 85 -16.99 6.05 1.03
CA ALA A 85 -17.59 7.10 1.87
C ALA A 85 -18.13 6.49 3.17
N ASP A 86 -17.93 7.19 4.28
CA ASP A 86 -18.40 6.73 5.59
C ASP A 86 -19.92 6.95 5.75
N ALA A 87 -20.52 7.83 4.91
CA ALA A 87 -21.95 8.09 4.84
C ALA A 87 -22.42 8.23 3.39
N SER A 88 -23.71 7.95 3.13
CA SER A 88 -24.31 8.11 1.79
C SER A 88 -24.55 9.57 1.39
N THR A 89 -24.48 10.48 2.36
CA THR A 89 -24.69 11.92 2.16
C THR A 89 -23.66 12.74 2.90
N TRP A 90 -23.39 13.94 2.40
CA TRP A 90 -22.60 14.94 3.09
C TRP A 90 -23.35 15.47 4.32
N THR A 91 -22.60 15.85 5.33
CA THR A 91 -23.11 16.70 6.41
C THR A 91 -23.13 18.13 5.91
N GLY A 92 -24.25 18.82 6.02
CA GLY A 92 -24.41 20.19 5.52
C GLY A 92 -25.86 20.64 5.51
N PRO A 93 -26.15 21.82 4.92
CA PRO A 93 -27.50 22.39 4.85
C PRO A 93 -28.49 21.53 4.05
N TRP A 94 -27.97 20.71 3.15
CA TRP A 94 -28.76 19.79 2.35
C TRP A 94 -28.10 18.40 2.33
N ALA A 95 -28.92 17.35 2.21
CA ALA A 95 -28.46 15.97 2.14
C ALA A 95 -27.85 15.65 0.76
N LYS A 96 -26.73 16.31 0.45
CA LYS A 96 -25.97 16.11 -0.78
C LYS A 96 -25.44 14.67 -0.87
N PRO A 97 -25.67 13.96 -1.99
CA PRO A 97 -25.24 12.55 -2.11
C PRO A 97 -23.70 12.42 -2.10
N SER A 98 -23.18 11.35 -1.50
CA SER A 98 -21.75 11.06 -1.52
C SER A 98 -21.19 10.86 -2.93
N THR A 99 -22.05 10.47 -3.88
CA THR A 99 -21.69 10.30 -5.29
C THR A 99 -21.30 11.59 -5.99
N ASP A 100 -21.57 12.74 -5.39
CA ASP A 100 -21.12 14.05 -5.90
C ASP A 100 -19.66 14.34 -5.54
N LEU A 101 -19.00 13.50 -4.75
CA LEU A 101 -17.55 13.46 -4.63
C LEU A 101 -17.00 12.40 -5.56
N LEU A 102 -16.19 12.83 -6.52
CA LEU A 102 -15.49 11.93 -7.44
C LEU A 102 -14.00 11.92 -7.11
N PHE A 103 -13.38 10.79 -7.37
CA PHE A 103 -11.94 10.61 -7.23
C PHE A 103 -11.34 9.95 -8.46
N GLN A 104 -10.08 10.24 -8.72
CA GLN A 104 -9.23 9.50 -9.65
C GLN A 104 -7.78 9.49 -9.15
N ALA A 105 -6.97 8.56 -9.64
CA ALA A 105 -5.53 8.59 -9.45
C ALA A 105 -4.88 9.43 -10.55
N GLY A 106 -4.24 10.53 -10.18
CA GLY A 106 -3.60 11.46 -11.13
C GLY A 106 -2.25 10.92 -11.63
N THR A 107 -1.39 10.46 -10.72
CA THR A 107 -0.10 9.84 -11.05
C THR A 107 0.15 8.62 -10.19
N ALA A 108 0.87 7.65 -10.73
CA ALA A 108 1.19 6.41 -10.04
C ALA A 108 2.64 5.98 -10.30
N ASP A 109 3.26 5.41 -9.26
CA ASP A 109 4.56 4.72 -9.35
C ASP A 109 4.49 3.52 -10.31
N GLY A 110 5.60 3.19 -10.99
CA GLY A 110 5.66 2.07 -11.94
C GLY A 110 5.39 0.69 -11.32
N ARG A 111 5.29 0.58 -10.00
CA ARG A 111 4.89 -0.64 -9.27
C ARG A 111 3.38 -0.75 -9.06
N VAL A 112 2.63 0.27 -9.43
CA VAL A 112 1.17 0.25 -9.50
C VAL A 112 0.77 -0.38 -10.83
N SER A 113 0.12 -1.53 -10.78
CA SER A 113 -0.25 -2.30 -11.98
C SER A 113 -1.60 -1.88 -12.58
N SER A 114 -2.47 -1.30 -11.76
CA SER A 114 -3.78 -0.80 -12.17
C SER A 114 -4.26 0.26 -11.19
N TYR A 115 -4.91 1.31 -11.67
CA TYR A 115 -5.48 2.38 -10.86
C TYR A 115 -6.71 3.01 -11.53
N ALA A 116 -7.52 3.75 -10.74
CA ALA A 116 -8.68 4.49 -11.22
C ALA A 116 -8.19 5.74 -11.97
N ASP A 117 -8.04 5.65 -13.29
CA ASP A 117 -7.55 6.72 -14.18
C ASP A 117 -8.65 7.66 -14.70
N THR A 118 -9.87 7.44 -14.27
CA THR A 118 -11.03 8.27 -14.59
C THR A 118 -11.80 8.62 -13.33
N PHE A 119 -12.43 9.80 -13.33
CA PHE A 119 -13.24 10.22 -12.20
C PHE A 119 -14.37 9.23 -11.92
N THR A 120 -14.32 8.65 -10.74
CA THR A 120 -15.25 7.63 -10.24
C THR A 120 -16.00 8.19 -9.03
N ALA A 121 -17.32 8.05 -9.02
CA ALA A 121 -18.16 8.52 -7.93
C ALA A 121 -17.89 7.72 -6.65
N LEU A 122 -17.72 8.44 -5.53
CA LEU A 122 -17.54 7.86 -4.21
C LEU A 122 -18.90 7.37 -3.68
N THR A 123 -18.92 6.16 -3.15
CA THR A 123 -20.10 5.52 -2.57
C THR A 123 -19.74 4.91 -1.22
N THR A 124 -20.73 4.51 -0.43
CA THR A 124 -20.51 3.73 0.80
C THR A 124 -19.99 2.30 0.52
N GLY A 125 -20.16 1.80 -0.71
CA GLY A 125 -19.52 0.58 -1.15
C GLY A 125 -18.07 0.84 -1.57
N ALA A 126 -17.14 -0.02 -1.14
CA ALA A 126 -15.72 0.11 -1.45
C ALA A 126 -15.48 0.13 -2.97
N LYS A 127 -14.77 1.15 -3.43
CA LYS A 127 -14.32 1.31 -4.82
C LYS A 127 -12.81 1.10 -4.89
N LYS A 128 -12.37 0.35 -5.89
CA LYS A 128 -10.94 0.15 -6.13
C LYS A 128 -10.29 1.47 -6.55
N VAL A 129 -9.21 1.83 -5.86
CA VAL A 129 -8.36 2.98 -6.20
C VAL A 129 -7.18 2.52 -7.02
N ALA A 130 -6.45 1.52 -6.53
CA ALA A 130 -5.25 1.01 -7.18
C ALA A 130 -4.91 -0.40 -6.67
N GLU A 131 -4.08 -1.08 -7.42
CA GLU A 131 -3.41 -2.31 -6.99
C GLU A 131 -1.99 -2.35 -7.53
N GLY A 132 -1.13 -3.14 -6.90
CA GLY A 132 0.26 -3.20 -7.33
C GLY A 132 1.06 -4.33 -6.71
N THR A 133 2.33 -4.34 -7.05
CA THR A 133 3.31 -5.32 -6.58
C THR A 133 4.00 -4.83 -5.30
N ARG A 134 4.68 -5.75 -4.60
CA ARG A 134 5.45 -5.44 -3.40
C ARG A 134 6.46 -4.30 -3.62
N GLY A 135 6.68 -3.51 -2.58
CA GLY A 135 7.69 -2.45 -2.59
C GLY A 135 7.60 -1.54 -1.37
N GLY A 136 8.64 -0.77 -1.15
CA GLY A 136 8.67 0.30 -0.16
C GLY A 136 8.45 1.65 -0.83
N ASN A 137 7.73 2.55 -0.17
CA ASN A 137 7.48 3.91 -0.64
C ASN A 137 6.90 3.98 -2.06
N ILE A 138 5.86 3.18 -2.32
CA ILE A 138 5.09 3.25 -3.56
C ILE A 138 4.20 4.49 -3.49
N GLN A 139 4.28 5.36 -4.48
CA GLN A 139 3.59 6.64 -4.46
C GLN A 139 2.42 6.68 -5.46
N LEU A 140 1.35 7.32 -5.04
CA LEU A 140 0.15 7.57 -5.82
C LEU A 140 -0.35 8.98 -5.47
N SER A 141 -0.71 9.80 -6.45
CA SER A 141 -1.45 11.05 -6.24
C SER A 141 -2.93 10.85 -6.52
N MET A 142 -3.76 11.56 -5.77
CA MET A 142 -5.21 11.52 -5.93
C MET A 142 -5.73 12.91 -6.32
N ASP A 143 -6.55 12.93 -7.34
CA ASP A 143 -7.35 14.07 -7.74
C ASP A 143 -8.78 13.89 -7.23
N PHE A 144 -9.42 14.98 -6.86
CA PHE A 144 -10.79 14.97 -6.41
C PHE A 144 -11.60 16.04 -7.14
N GLN A 145 -12.87 15.71 -7.39
CA GLN A 145 -13.85 16.65 -7.94
C GLN A 145 -15.12 16.60 -7.09
N VAL A 146 -15.63 17.77 -6.73
CA VAL A 146 -16.97 17.90 -6.15
C VAL A 146 -17.91 18.43 -7.22
N LEU A 147 -19.03 17.76 -7.45
CA LEU A 147 -20.09 18.24 -8.32
C LEU A 147 -20.97 19.22 -7.53
N VAL A 148 -21.40 20.29 -8.18
CA VAL A 148 -22.30 21.30 -7.59
C VAL A 148 -23.30 21.80 -8.61
N SER A 149 -24.48 22.22 -8.15
CA SER A 149 -25.50 22.83 -8.99
C SER A 149 -26.23 23.95 -8.28
N TRP A 150 -26.66 24.96 -9.04
CA TRP A 150 -27.47 26.07 -8.55
C TRP A 150 -28.80 25.64 -7.91
N GLU A 151 -29.35 24.54 -8.38
CA GLU A 151 -30.66 24.06 -7.94
C GLU A 151 -30.62 23.29 -6.62
N ASN A 152 -29.50 22.54 -6.37
CA ASN A 152 -29.49 21.55 -5.31
C ASN A 152 -28.50 21.85 -4.17
N ASP A 153 -27.56 22.79 -4.36
CA ASP A 153 -26.53 23.07 -3.37
C ASP A 153 -26.70 24.45 -2.74
N PRO A 154 -27.54 24.60 -1.70
CA PRO A 154 -27.69 25.86 -0.99
C PRO A 154 -26.39 26.26 -0.27
N ALA A 155 -26.25 27.56 0.01
CA ALA A 155 -25.09 28.09 0.69
C ALA A 155 -24.91 27.47 2.09
N GLY A 156 -23.67 27.15 2.44
CA GLY A 156 -23.29 26.61 3.75
C GLY A 156 -22.04 25.73 3.66
N ASP A 157 -21.67 25.19 4.81
CA ASP A 157 -20.50 24.30 4.92
C ASP A 157 -20.91 22.85 4.72
N TYR A 158 -20.16 22.14 3.89
CA TYR A 158 -20.35 20.73 3.61
C TYR A 158 -19.10 19.92 3.99
N SER A 159 -19.30 18.74 4.57
CA SER A 159 -18.24 17.80 4.84
C SER A 159 -18.68 16.36 4.59
N LEU A 160 -17.78 15.55 4.06
CA LEU A 160 -17.97 14.10 3.86
C LEU A 160 -16.70 13.38 4.30
N ALA A 161 -16.83 12.46 5.24
CA ALA A 161 -15.75 11.57 5.63
C ALA A 161 -15.69 10.35 4.70
N PHE A 162 -14.48 9.86 4.43
CA PHE A 162 -14.25 8.65 3.66
C PHE A 162 -12.98 7.94 4.13
N THR A 163 -12.95 6.63 3.94
CA THR A 163 -11.89 5.77 4.46
C THR A 163 -11.22 4.99 3.35
N TYR A 164 -9.88 4.96 3.36
CA TYR A 164 -9.08 4.07 2.54
C TYR A 164 -8.83 2.75 3.25
N THR A 165 -8.91 1.65 2.51
CA THR A 165 -8.57 0.31 2.99
C THR A 165 -7.47 -0.29 2.11
N LEU A 166 -6.32 -0.58 2.72
CA LEU A 166 -5.22 -1.30 2.08
C LEU A 166 -5.26 -2.76 2.48
N THR A 167 -5.22 -3.67 1.50
CA THR A 167 -5.18 -5.12 1.71
C THR A 167 -3.99 -5.74 1.00
N ALA A 168 -3.49 -6.85 1.53
CA ALA A 168 -2.46 -7.69 0.91
C ALA A 168 -2.96 -9.15 0.94
N PRO A 169 -3.63 -9.61 -0.13
CA PRO A 169 -4.21 -10.96 -0.24
C PRO A 169 -3.16 -12.07 -0.27
#